data_296a421d5b15e1719a440f67a9c463d5
#
_entry.id   296a421d5b15e1719a440f67a9c463d5
#
_cell.length_a   1.000
_cell.length_b   1.000
_cell.length_c   1.000
_cell.angle_alpha   90.00
_cell.angle_beta   90.00
_cell.angle_gamma   90.00
#
_symmetry.space_group_name_H-M   'P 1'
#
loop_
_entity.id
_entity.type
_entity.pdbx_description
1 polymer ?
#
loop_
_entity_poly.entity_id
_entity_poly.type
_entity_poly.pdbx_seq_one_letter_code
_entity_poly.pdbx_strand_id
1 'polypeptide(L)'
;MTHAMLKGSNVPLDATTVRAVLRWNPGQGVPDVDASALLLGPGGRVRSDEDFVFYNQPRHPSGQVWRLGKERVAEALTDTIQTDLAGVEPEVDRIVLVASADGVTFDRVRALRILLYDATAADAEPLAYFDVKPETGEETALICGELYRRGEGWKFRALGEGYSNGLKGLATDFGISVDESEQTDGPTRVTPRSEVSQPLPPEQPTAAVPAQPSYGYPQPQPSYGYPQPAGAAPSYGYPQPAPAAQGYGYPQPDHPDPDFRLPPQGPQFIGR
;
A
#
# COMPACT_ATOMS: atom_id res chain seq x y z
N MET A 1 -5.08 3.36 24.28
CA MET A 1 -6.04 2.25 24.49
C MET A 1 -6.38 1.64 23.15
N THR A 2 -6.22 0.33 23.02
CA THR A 2 -6.52 -0.41 21.78
C THR A 2 -7.98 -0.85 21.75
N HIS A 3 -8.72 -0.55 20.68
CA HIS A 3 -10.12 -0.95 20.51
C HIS A 3 -10.21 -2.35 19.85
N ALA A 4 -10.69 -3.35 20.60
CA ALA A 4 -11.09 -4.63 20.03
C ALA A 4 -12.43 -4.47 19.30
N MET A 5 -12.48 -4.75 18.01
CA MET A 5 -13.65 -4.50 17.18
C MET A 5 -14.45 -5.76 16.88
N LEU A 6 -15.74 -5.61 16.70
CA LEU A 6 -16.65 -6.63 16.18
C LEU A 6 -17.04 -6.27 14.74
N LYS A 7 -17.46 -7.26 13.96
CA LYS A 7 -18.00 -7.05 12.61
C LYS A 7 -19.11 -5.99 12.64
N GLY A 8 -19.03 -5.01 11.74
CA GLY A 8 -19.95 -3.88 11.64
C GLY A 8 -19.68 -2.70 12.59
N SER A 9 -18.84 -2.88 13.61
CA SER A 9 -18.48 -1.77 14.51
C SER A 9 -17.54 -0.79 13.82
N ASN A 10 -17.51 0.47 14.33
CA ASN A 10 -16.62 1.50 13.81
C ASN A 10 -15.97 2.30 14.94
N VAL A 11 -14.83 2.92 14.62
CA VAL A 11 -14.05 3.76 15.52
C VAL A 11 -13.62 5.04 14.79
N PRO A 12 -13.68 6.23 15.42
CA PRO A 12 -13.11 7.43 14.85
C PRO A 12 -11.57 7.33 14.79
N LEU A 13 -10.97 8.00 13.82
CA LEU A 13 -9.53 8.07 13.62
C LEU A 13 -9.09 9.53 13.75
N ASP A 14 -8.33 9.81 14.79
CA ASP A 14 -7.74 11.15 15.02
C ASP A 14 -6.36 11.27 14.35
N ALA A 15 -5.78 10.13 13.91
CA ALA A 15 -4.51 10.09 13.22
C ALA A 15 -4.63 10.64 11.79
N THR A 16 -3.68 11.47 11.38
CA THR A 16 -3.59 12.00 10.00
C THR A 16 -3.06 10.98 9.02
N THR A 17 -2.23 10.04 9.48
CA THR A 17 -1.68 8.95 8.67
C THR A 17 -1.85 7.64 9.43
N VAL A 18 -2.43 6.63 8.79
CA VAL A 18 -2.66 5.32 9.40
C VAL A 18 -1.96 4.21 8.65
N ARG A 19 -1.52 3.19 9.39
CA ARG A 19 -1.11 1.89 8.86
C ARG A 19 -2.16 0.85 9.19
N ALA A 20 -2.69 0.24 8.14
CA ALA A 20 -3.54 -0.94 8.23
C ALA A 20 -2.67 -2.18 7.99
N VAL A 21 -2.40 -2.94 9.04
CA VAL A 21 -1.52 -4.09 9.02
C VAL A 21 -2.37 -5.37 9.03
N LEU A 22 -2.35 -6.12 7.95
CA LEU A 22 -2.81 -7.49 7.95
C LEU A 22 -1.76 -8.36 8.63
N ARG A 23 -2.18 -9.19 9.57
CA ARG A 23 -1.31 -10.11 10.31
C ARG A 23 -1.93 -11.49 10.34
N TRP A 24 -1.13 -12.52 10.05
CA TRP A 24 -1.54 -13.92 10.13
C TRP A 24 -0.39 -14.82 10.61
N ASN A 25 -0.73 -16.00 11.07
CA ASN A 25 0.27 -16.96 11.51
C ASN A 25 0.70 -17.84 10.32
N PRO A 26 2.00 -17.89 9.98
CA PRO A 26 2.52 -18.81 8.97
C PRO A 26 2.44 -20.25 9.46
N GLY A 27 2.47 -21.20 8.52
CA GLY A 27 2.48 -22.62 8.85
C GLY A 27 2.48 -23.49 7.59
N GLN A 28 2.61 -24.79 7.80
CA GLN A 28 2.54 -25.72 6.69
C GLN A 28 1.12 -25.69 6.07
N GLY A 29 1.02 -25.43 4.76
CA GLY A 29 -0.24 -25.34 4.05
C GLY A 29 -1.05 -24.05 4.30
N VAL A 30 -0.50 -23.10 5.05
CA VAL A 30 -1.06 -21.75 5.16
C VAL A 30 -0.65 -20.94 3.96
N PRO A 31 -1.61 -20.38 3.18
CA PRO A 31 -1.28 -19.57 2.03
C PRO A 31 -0.64 -18.25 2.45
N ASP A 32 0.05 -17.66 1.49
CA ASP A 32 0.46 -16.27 1.61
C ASP A 32 -0.74 -15.35 1.43
N VAL A 33 -0.77 -14.24 2.15
CA VAL A 33 -1.85 -13.26 2.10
C VAL A 33 -1.31 -11.94 1.57
N ASP A 34 -2.02 -11.32 0.64
CA ASP A 34 -1.70 -10.02 0.08
C ASP A 34 -2.69 -8.96 0.56
N ALA A 35 -2.14 -7.83 1.00
CA ALA A 35 -2.93 -6.64 1.30
C ALA A 35 -3.14 -5.81 0.02
N SER A 36 -4.37 -5.31 -0.14
CA SER A 36 -4.70 -4.35 -1.18
C SER A 36 -5.70 -3.31 -0.68
N ALA A 37 -5.84 -2.22 -1.42
CA ALA A 37 -6.77 -1.14 -1.11
C ALA A 37 -7.46 -0.63 -2.38
N LEU A 38 -8.75 -0.32 -2.27
CA LEU A 38 -9.55 0.29 -3.32
C LEU A 38 -10.04 1.66 -2.84
N LEU A 39 -9.75 2.71 -3.60
CA LEU A 39 -10.20 4.06 -3.31
C LEU A 39 -11.54 4.29 -4.02
N LEU A 40 -12.59 4.52 -3.27
CA LEU A 40 -13.95 4.60 -3.80
C LEU A 40 -14.47 6.03 -3.71
N GLY A 41 -15.06 6.49 -4.80
CA GLY A 41 -15.82 7.73 -4.83
C GLY A 41 -17.21 7.61 -4.20
N PRO A 42 -18.03 8.69 -4.26
CA PRO A 42 -19.38 8.73 -3.68
C PRO A 42 -20.32 7.66 -4.21
N GLY A 43 -20.10 7.18 -5.44
CA GLY A 43 -20.85 6.08 -6.06
C GLY A 43 -20.52 4.69 -5.52
N GLY A 44 -19.55 4.57 -4.60
CA GLY A 44 -19.12 3.29 -4.06
C GLY A 44 -18.28 2.45 -5.03
N ARG A 45 -17.73 3.07 -6.07
CA ARG A 45 -16.87 2.48 -7.08
C ARG A 45 -15.57 3.26 -7.22
N VAL A 46 -14.55 2.64 -7.77
CA VAL A 46 -13.32 3.30 -8.16
C VAL A 46 -13.61 4.34 -9.27
N ARG A 47 -12.78 5.36 -9.37
CA ARG A 47 -12.86 6.39 -10.41
C ARG A 47 -12.13 5.95 -11.68
N SER A 48 -11.07 5.15 -11.48
CA SER A 48 -10.28 4.51 -12.55
C SER A 48 -9.56 3.28 -11.97
N ASP A 49 -8.93 2.49 -12.84
CA ASP A 49 -8.12 1.34 -12.42
C ASP A 49 -6.91 1.74 -11.55
N GLU A 50 -6.48 2.98 -11.63
CA GLU A 50 -5.41 3.54 -10.79
C GLU A 50 -5.80 3.63 -9.30
N ASP A 51 -7.09 3.64 -8.99
CA ASP A 51 -7.62 3.63 -7.62
C ASP A 51 -7.44 2.27 -6.90
N PHE A 52 -6.80 1.30 -7.54
CA PHE A 52 -6.51 0.00 -6.97
C PHE A 52 -5.03 -0.13 -6.61
N VAL A 53 -4.74 -0.16 -5.31
CA VAL A 53 -3.39 -0.35 -4.75
C VAL A 53 -3.21 -1.80 -4.36
N PHE A 54 -2.26 -2.50 -4.97
CA PHE A 54 -1.97 -3.93 -4.77
C PHE A 54 -0.50 -4.24 -5.11
N TYR A 55 -0.10 -5.51 -5.19
CA TYR A 55 1.30 -5.88 -5.38
C TYR A 55 1.93 -5.38 -6.70
N ASN A 56 1.15 -5.31 -7.81
CA ASN A 56 1.63 -4.77 -9.10
C ASN A 56 1.57 -3.25 -9.17
N GLN A 57 0.68 -2.62 -8.43
CA GLN A 57 0.56 -1.18 -8.31
C GLN A 57 0.65 -0.78 -6.82
N PRO A 58 1.86 -0.83 -6.22
CA PRO A 58 2.01 -0.68 -4.77
C PRO A 58 1.82 0.76 -4.28
N ARG A 59 1.65 1.72 -5.17
CA ARG A 59 1.45 3.13 -4.81
C ARG A 59 0.39 3.76 -5.71
N HIS A 60 -0.61 4.37 -5.07
CA HIS A 60 -1.58 5.20 -5.76
C HIS A 60 -0.91 6.43 -6.40
N PRO A 61 -1.32 6.91 -7.59
CA PRO A 61 -0.72 8.08 -8.27
C PRO A 61 -0.73 9.37 -7.43
N SER A 62 -1.75 9.58 -6.59
CA SER A 62 -1.77 10.72 -5.65
C SER A 62 -0.65 10.67 -4.60
N GLY A 63 -0.03 9.51 -4.40
CA GLY A 63 0.99 9.29 -3.38
C GLY A 63 0.44 9.16 -1.95
N GLN A 64 -0.89 9.18 -1.75
CA GLN A 64 -1.50 9.19 -0.41
C GLN A 64 -1.80 7.79 0.13
N VAL A 65 -1.88 6.79 -0.75
CA VAL A 65 -2.10 5.38 -0.38
C VAL A 65 -1.03 4.51 -1.00
N TRP A 66 -0.39 3.67 -0.20
CA TRP A 66 0.63 2.75 -0.71
C TRP A 66 0.75 1.49 0.13
N ARG A 67 1.12 0.41 -0.52
CA ARG A 67 1.45 -0.87 0.11
C ARG A 67 2.94 -0.87 0.47
N LEU A 68 3.24 -1.15 1.73
CA LEU A 68 4.62 -1.24 2.22
C LEU A 68 5.25 -2.61 1.95
N GLY A 69 4.41 -3.61 1.70
CA GLY A 69 4.84 -4.98 1.42
C GLY A 69 4.81 -5.88 2.65
N LYS A 70 5.32 -7.10 2.44
CA LYS A 70 5.28 -8.17 3.44
C LYS A 70 6.51 -8.13 4.35
N GLU A 71 6.27 -8.37 5.62
CA GLU A 71 7.31 -8.48 6.62
C GLU A 71 7.03 -9.66 7.56
N ARG A 72 8.10 -10.18 8.16
CA ARG A 72 8.00 -11.13 9.27
C ARG A 72 8.22 -10.39 10.58
N VAL A 73 7.20 -10.37 11.42
CA VAL A 73 7.25 -9.74 12.74
C VAL A 73 7.06 -10.83 13.80
N ALA A 74 8.13 -11.17 14.51
CA ALA A 74 8.21 -12.32 15.42
C ALA A 74 7.77 -13.61 14.69
N GLU A 75 6.75 -14.31 15.22
CA GLU A 75 6.22 -15.56 14.67
C GLU A 75 5.13 -15.34 13.60
N ALA A 76 4.76 -14.10 13.30
CA ALA A 76 3.69 -13.78 12.35
C ALA A 76 4.24 -13.19 11.04
N LEU A 77 3.45 -13.30 9.99
CA LEU A 77 3.62 -12.56 8.75
C LEU A 77 2.69 -11.36 8.75
N THR A 78 3.12 -10.28 8.10
CA THR A 78 2.33 -9.07 7.93
C THR A 78 2.41 -8.57 6.50
N ASP A 79 1.37 -7.88 6.06
CA ASP A 79 1.37 -7.04 4.86
C ASP A 79 0.61 -5.75 5.18
N THR A 80 1.10 -4.61 4.70
CA THR A 80 0.69 -3.31 5.23
C THR A 80 0.28 -2.36 4.13
N ILE A 81 -0.89 -1.73 4.30
CA ILE A 81 -1.32 -0.53 3.56
C ILE A 81 -1.14 0.68 4.47
N GLN A 82 -0.45 1.70 3.98
CA GLN A 82 -0.36 2.99 4.64
C GLN A 82 -1.16 4.04 3.87
N THR A 83 -1.86 4.90 4.61
CA THR A 83 -2.73 5.95 4.05
C THR A 83 -2.47 7.26 4.78
N ASP A 84 -2.15 8.31 4.03
CA ASP A 84 -2.17 9.69 4.51
C ASP A 84 -3.60 10.23 4.35
N LEU A 85 -4.40 10.10 5.42
CA LEU A 85 -5.81 10.49 5.44
C LEU A 85 -6.02 12.00 5.23
N ALA A 86 -5.04 12.81 5.63
CA ALA A 86 -5.12 14.27 5.47
C ALA A 86 -4.93 14.68 4.00
N GLY A 87 -4.15 13.91 3.24
CA GLY A 87 -3.86 14.18 1.83
C GLY A 87 -4.78 13.46 0.84
N VAL A 88 -5.65 12.55 1.30
CA VAL A 88 -6.58 11.84 0.40
C VAL A 88 -7.52 12.83 -0.28
N GLU A 89 -7.67 12.69 -1.60
CA GLU A 89 -8.48 13.53 -2.47
C GLU A 89 -9.94 13.63 -1.99
N PRO A 90 -10.58 14.81 -2.10
CA PRO A 90 -11.97 15.01 -1.64
C PRO A 90 -12.99 14.09 -2.32
N GLU A 91 -12.70 13.65 -3.54
CA GLU A 91 -13.54 12.76 -4.34
C GLU A 91 -13.51 11.31 -3.85
N VAL A 92 -12.59 10.98 -2.94
CA VAL A 92 -12.52 9.66 -2.30
C VAL A 92 -13.29 9.68 -0.98
N ASP A 93 -14.41 8.98 -0.94
CA ASP A 93 -15.24 8.84 0.26
C ASP A 93 -14.82 7.68 1.15
N ARG A 94 -14.29 6.60 0.53
CA ARG A 94 -13.92 5.37 1.21
C ARG A 94 -12.66 4.74 0.65
N ILE A 95 -11.94 4.04 1.50
CA ILE A 95 -10.81 3.19 1.13
C ILE A 95 -11.08 1.80 1.72
N VAL A 96 -11.36 0.84 0.86
CA VAL A 96 -11.64 -0.55 1.24
C VAL A 96 -10.32 -1.30 1.38
N LEU A 97 -10.14 -1.99 2.51
CA LEU A 97 -8.93 -2.74 2.85
C LEU A 97 -9.21 -4.23 2.69
N VAL A 98 -8.45 -4.86 1.81
CA VAL A 98 -8.70 -6.23 1.35
C VAL A 98 -7.51 -7.13 1.66
N ALA A 99 -7.81 -8.36 2.08
CA ALA A 99 -6.89 -9.47 2.13
C ALA A 99 -7.23 -10.43 0.99
N SER A 100 -6.24 -10.91 0.24
CA SER A 100 -6.43 -11.93 -0.79
C SER A 100 -5.38 -13.03 -0.67
N ALA A 101 -5.76 -14.26 -1.06
CA ALA A 101 -4.87 -15.42 -1.13
C ALA A 101 -5.02 -16.03 -2.54
N ASP A 102 -3.86 -16.24 -3.19
CA ASP A 102 -3.87 -16.73 -4.58
C ASP A 102 -4.18 -18.22 -4.63
N GLY A 103 -5.33 -18.56 -5.26
CA GLY A 103 -5.75 -19.93 -5.51
C GLY A 103 -6.01 -20.81 -4.26
N VAL A 104 -6.02 -20.20 -3.06
CA VAL A 104 -6.23 -20.92 -1.79
C VAL A 104 -7.24 -20.18 -0.93
N THR A 105 -8.07 -20.95 -0.26
CA THR A 105 -9.18 -20.42 0.56
C THR A 105 -8.73 -19.97 1.95
N PHE A 106 -9.44 -19.00 2.51
CA PHE A 106 -9.12 -18.39 3.81
C PHE A 106 -9.41 -19.29 5.02
N ASP A 107 -10.08 -20.44 4.84
CA ASP A 107 -10.20 -21.48 5.87
C ASP A 107 -8.83 -21.98 6.36
N ARG A 108 -7.80 -21.90 5.51
CA ARG A 108 -6.42 -22.28 5.84
C ARG A 108 -5.61 -21.19 6.51
N VAL A 109 -6.04 -19.93 6.43
CA VAL A 109 -5.34 -18.79 7.04
C VAL A 109 -5.64 -18.73 8.52
N ARG A 110 -4.61 -18.84 9.34
CA ARG A 110 -4.76 -18.88 10.81
C ARG A 110 -4.57 -17.51 11.42
N ALA A 111 -5.48 -17.12 12.31
CA ALA A 111 -5.41 -15.91 13.11
C ALA A 111 -5.23 -14.64 12.26
N LEU A 112 -5.97 -14.55 11.13
CA LEU A 112 -5.99 -13.34 10.33
C LEU A 112 -6.60 -12.21 11.14
N ARG A 113 -5.87 -11.10 11.20
CA ARG A 113 -6.26 -9.90 11.93
C ARG A 113 -5.84 -8.67 11.16
N ILE A 114 -6.67 -7.65 11.13
CA ILE A 114 -6.30 -6.31 10.73
C ILE A 114 -6.05 -5.46 11.98
N LEU A 115 -4.92 -4.74 12.01
CA LEU A 115 -4.55 -3.81 13.08
C LEU A 115 -4.36 -2.42 12.46
N LEU A 116 -4.85 -1.41 13.13
CA LEU A 116 -4.66 -0.02 12.72
C LEU A 116 -3.70 0.67 13.68
N TYR A 117 -2.72 1.35 13.13
CA TYR A 117 -1.74 2.15 13.87
C TYR A 117 -1.74 3.59 13.40
N ASP A 118 -1.46 4.51 14.30
CA ASP A 118 -1.01 5.83 13.92
C ASP A 118 0.39 5.74 13.35
N ALA A 119 0.55 6.08 12.07
CA ALA A 119 1.84 5.96 11.39
C ALA A 119 2.85 7.03 11.82
N THR A 120 2.41 8.07 12.50
CA THR A 120 3.27 9.16 13.00
C THR A 120 3.90 8.83 14.35
N ALA A 121 3.34 7.87 15.08
CA ALA A 121 3.84 7.44 16.38
C ALA A 121 4.73 6.20 16.23
N ALA A 122 6.00 6.32 16.56
CA ALA A 122 6.91 5.19 16.64
C ALA A 122 6.53 4.31 17.83
N ASP A 123 6.52 2.99 17.66
CA ASP A 123 6.27 1.99 18.71
C ASP A 123 4.90 2.12 19.41
N ALA A 124 3.90 2.72 18.73
CA ALA A 124 2.57 2.88 19.29
C ALA A 124 1.81 1.54 19.39
N GLU A 125 0.98 1.43 20.43
CA GLU A 125 -0.05 0.39 20.45
C GLU A 125 -1.05 0.60 19.29
N PRO A 126 -1.65 -0.46 18.74
CA PRO A 126 -2.66 -0.30 17.70
C PRO A 126 -3.85 0.51 18.24
N LEU A 127 -4.36 1.41 17.41
CA LEU A 127 -5.59 2.17 17.67
C LEU A 127 -6.79 1.23 17.78
N ALA A 128 -6.85 0.26 16.88
CA ALA A 128 -7.90 -0.74 16.82
C ALA A 128 -7.39 -2.04 16.19
N TYR A 129 -8.08 -3.13 16.47
CA TYR A 129 -7.90 -4.38 15.74
C TYR A 129 -9.21 -5.12 15.54
N PHE A 130 -9.26 -5.94 14.49
CA PHE A 130 -10.38 -6.81 14.17
C PHE A 130 -9.87 -8.18 13.71
N ASP A 131 -10.40 -9.25 14.34
CA ASP A 131 -10.14 -10.62 13.93
C ASP A 131 -11.03 -10.98 12.74
N VAL A 132 -10.40 -11.08 11.56
CA VAL A 132 -11.10 -11.37 10.30
C VAL A 132 -11.29 -12.88 10.17
N LYS A 133 -12.53 -13.30 9.97
CA LYS A 133 -12.87 -14.72 9.80
C LYS A 133 -13.66 -14.89 8.51
N PRO A 134 -13.32 -15.89 7.69
CA PRO A 134 -14.17 -16.28 6.57
C PRO A 134 -15.55 -16.72 7.07
N GLU A 135 -16.60 -16.49 6.30
CA GLU A 135 -17.95 -16.88 6.66
C GLU A 135 -18.27 -18.30 6.23
N THR A 136 -17.86 -18.67 5.02
CA THR A 136 -18.12 -20.00 4.43
C THR A 136 -16.86 -20.88 4.43
N GLY A 137 -15.68 -20.28 4.39
CA GLY A 137 -14.38 -20.95 4.23
C GLY A 137 -13.97 -21.12 2.77
N GLU A 138 -14.82 -20.77 1.81
CA GLU A 138 -14.53 -20.86 0.36
C GLU A 138 -13.99 -19.55 -0.21
N GLU A 139 -13.93 -18.50 0.59
CA GLU A 139 -13.45 -17.19 0.19
C GLU A 139 -11.95 -17.22 -0.11
N THR A 140 -11.56 -16.59 -1.19
CA THR A 140 -10.16 -16.36 -1.58
C THR A 140 -9.79 -14.88 -1.55
N ALA A 141 -10.77 -13.98 -1.27
CA ALA A 141 -10.54 -12.60 -0.87
C ALA A 141 -11.53 -12.19 0.21
N LEU A 142 -11.11 -11.29 1.10
CA LEU A 142 -11.90 -10.78 2.23
C LEU A 142 -11.74 -9.26 2.33
N ILE A 143 -12.85 -8.54 2.39
CA ILE A 143 -12.85 -7.14 2.82
C ILE A 143 -12.71 -7.14 4.33
N CYS A 144 -11.53 -6.76 4.81
CA CYS A 144 -11.24 -6.71 6.25
C CYS A 144 -11.93 -5.52 6.93
N GLY A 145 -12.03 -4.42 6.21
CA GLY A 145 -12.68 -3.20 6.69
C GLY A 145 -12.53 -2.05 5.71
N GLU A 146 -13.02 -0.89 6.12
CA GLU A 146 -12.94 0.33 5.32
C GLU A 146 -12.55 1.53 6.18
N LEU A 147 -11.75 2.42 5.61
CA LEU A 147 -11.59 3.79 6.07
C LEU A 147 -12.63 4.64 5.33
N TYR A 148 -13.43 5.43 6.03
CA TYR A 148 -14.47 6.21 5.39
C TYR A 148 -14.62 7.59 6.02
N ARG A 149 -15.00 8.58 5.19
CA ARG A 149 -15.25 9.94 5.64
C ARG A 149 -16.56 10.04 6.43
N ARG A 150 -16.52 10.78 7.54
CA ARG A 150 -17.73 11.10 8.30
C ARG A 150 -17.62 12.51 8.90
N GLY A 151 -18.39 13.44 8.35
CA GLY A 151 -18.18 14.85 8.62
C GLY A 151 -16.82 15.30 8.11
N GLU A 152 -16.06 16.00 8.94
CA GLU A 152 -14.69 16.45 8.58
C GLU A 152 -13.59 15.43 8.93
N GLY A 153 -13.95 14.27 9.49
CA GLY A 153 -12.98 13.27 9.94
C GLY A 153 -13.11 11.94 9.22
N TRP A 154 -12.24 11.02 9.61
CA TRP A 154 -12.21 9.65 9.12
C TRP A 154 -12.62 8.67 10.22
N LYS A 155 -13.21 7.56 9.82
CA LYS A 155 -13.51 6.43 10.69
C LYS A 155 -13.03 5.14 10.04
N PHE A 156 -12.73 4.16 10.88
CA PHE A 156 -12.57 2.78 10.42
C PHE A 156 -13.80 1.97 10.79
N ARG A 157 -14.28 1.12 9.87
CA ARG A 157 -15.32 0.13 10.09
C ARG A 157 -14.78 -1.26 9.82
N ALA A 158 -14.99 -2.19 10.75
CA ALA A 158 -14.68 -3.61 10.57
C ALA A 158 -15.79 -4.29 9.76
N LEU A 159 -15.46 -5.00 8.66
CA LEU A 159 -16.44 -5.60 7.76
C LEU A 159 -16.38 -7.14 7.82
N GLY A 160 -15.35 -7.78 7.31
CA GLY A 160 -15.25 -9.23 7.25
C GLY A 160 -16.19 -9.83 6.21
N GLU A 161 -16.26 -9.23 5.01
CA GLU A 161 -17.07 -9.69 3.89
C GLU A 161 -16.23 -10.51 2.92
N GLY A 162 -16.71 -11.69 2.51
CA GLY A 162 -15.95 -12.65 1.74
C GLY A 162 -16.33 -12.71 0.26
N TYR A 163 -15.34 -13.03 -0.57
CA TYR A 163 -15.46 -13.22 -2.01
C TYR A 163 -14.86 -14.58 -2.40
N SER A 164 -15.71 -15.50 -2.86
CA SER A 164 -15.27 -16.81 -3.36
C SER A 164 -14.64 -16.75 -4.75
N ASN A 165 -15.00 -15.74 -5.55
CA ASN A 165 -14.40 -15.43 -6.85
C ASN A 165 -13.10 -14.60 -6.74
N GLY A 166 -12.59 -14.42 -5.53
CA GLY A 166 -11.30 -13.84 -5.21
C GLY A 166 -11.16 -12.35 -5.49
N LEU A 167 -9.92 -11.92 -5.53
CA LEU A 167 -9.57 -10.52 -5.75
C LEU A 167 -10.08 -9.99 -7.09
N LYS A 168 -10.08 -10.84 -8.14
CA LYS A 168 -10.61 -10.48 -9.47
C LYS A 168 -12.09 -10.14 -9.41
N GLY A 169 -12.90 -10.98 -8.80
CA GLY A 169 -14.33 -10.73 -8.65
C GLY A 169 -14.63 -9.50 -7.81
N LEU A 170 -13.95 -9.38 -6.68
CA LEU A 170 -14.04 -8.20 -5.83
C LEU A 170 -13.68 -6.92 -6.60
N ALA A 171 -12.54 -6.89 -7.29
CA ALA A 171 -12.11 -5.73 -8.07
C ALA A 171 -13.14 -5.35 -9.15
N THR A 172 -13.70 -6.35 -9.85
CA THR A 172 -14.75 -6.14 -10.87
C THR A 172 -16.01 -5.51 -10.26
N ASP A 173 -16.46 -5.97 -9.09
CA ASP A 173 -17.63 -5.42 -8.39
C ASP A 173 -17.44 -3.94 -8.03
N PHE A 174 -16.21 -3.54 -7.73
CA PHE A 174 -15.87 -2.15 -7.47
C PHE A 174 -15.53 -1.34 -8.72
N GLY A 175 -15.53 -1.95 -9.91
CA GLY A 175 -15.39 -1.25 -11.19
C GLY A 175 -14.01 -1.25 -11.80
N ILE A 176 -13.10 -2.09 -11.31
CA ILE A 176 -11.79 -2.33 -11.93
C ILE A 176 -11.96 -3.16 -13.20
N SER A 177 -11.31 -2.72 -14.28
CA SER A 177 -11.23 -3.48 -15.53
C SER A 177 -10.16 -4.56 -15.39
N VAL A 178 -10.57 -5.82 -15.32
CA VAL A 178 -9.62 -6.95 -15.25
C VAL A 178 -9.49 -7.54 -16.65
N ASP A 179 -8.42 -7.17 -17.36
CA ASP A 179 -8.08 -7.79 -18.65
C ASP A 179 -7.77 -9.28 -18.45
N GLU A 180 -8.46 -10.12 -19.21
CA GLU A 180 -8.27 -11.58 -19.15
C GLU A 180 -6.92 -12.06 -19.69
N SER A 181 -6.06 -11.13 -20.13
CA SER A 181 -4.77 -11.41 -20.76
C SER A 181 -3.66 -11.81 -19.79
N GLU A 182 -3.81 -11.60 -18.48
CA GLU A 182 -2.75 -11.87 -17.49
C GLU A 182 -2.82 -13.26 -16.83
N GLN A 183 -3.66 -14.16 -17.33
CA GLN A 183 -3.78 -15.52 -16.79
C GLN A 183 -2.91 -16.57 -17.50
N THR A 184 -1.71 -16.23 -17.99
CA THR A 184 -0.78 -17.22 -18.55
C THR A 184 0.61 -17.16 -17.95
N ASP A 185 0.71 -17.32 -16.63
CA ASP A 185 1.94 -17.79 -15.98
C ASP A 185 1.67 -19.07 -15.17
N GLY A 186 0.96 -20.01 -15.78
CA GLY A 186 1.09 -21.43 -15.46
C GLY A 186 2.26 -22.00 -16.27
N PRO A 187 3.01 -23.01 -15.74
CA PRO A 187 4.10 -23.61 -16.50
C PRO A 187 3.55 -24.17 -17.81
N THR A 188 3.96 -23.59 -18.91
CA THR A 188 3.65 -24.04 -20.26
C THR A 188 4.09 -25.50 -20.37
N ARG A 189 3.13 -26.40 -20.22
CA ARG A 189 3.30 -27.80 -20.56
C ARG A 189 3.49 -27.84 -22.06
N VAL A 190 4.72 -27.86 -22.51
CA VAL A 190 5.08 -28.07 -23.91
C VAL A 190 4.56 -29.46 -24.28
N THR A 191 3.35 -29.52 -24.81
CA THR A 191 2.91 -30.71 -25.55
C THR A 191 3.75 -30.75 -26.85
N PRO A 192 4.48 -31.80 -27.12
CA PRO A 192 5.15 -31.91 -28.41
C PRO A 192 4.07 -31.97 -29.50
N ARG A 193 3.95 -30.90 -30.24
CA ARG A 193 3.15 -30.86 -31.46
C ARG A 193 3.85 -31.77 -32.47
N SER A 194 3.23 -32.90 -32.81
CA SER A 194 3.66 -33.76 -33.91
C SER A 194 3.78 -32.91 -35.16
N GLU A 195 5.01 -32.65 -35.57
CA GLU A 195 5.31 -32.08 -36.88
C GLU A 195 4.86 -33.07 -37.96
N VAL A 196 3.77 -32.73 -38.63
CA VAL A 196 3.45 -33.30 -39.92
C VAL A 196 4.43 -32.68 -40.90
N SER A 197 5.45 -33.45 -41.27
CA SER A 197 6.42 -33.10 -42.32
C SER A 197 5.70 -32.79 -43.63
N GLN A 198 5.66 -31.52 -44.00
CA GLN A 198 5.34 -31.14 -45.37
C GLN A 198 6.63 -31.28 -46.22
N PRO A 199 6.54 -31.87 -47.44
CA PRO A 199 7.69 -31.94 -48.33
C PRO A 199 8.14 -30.53 -48.76
N LEU A 200 9.43 -30.23 -48.65
CA LEU A 200 10.06 -29.03 -49.18
C LEU A 200 9.88 -28.93 -50.69
N PRO A 201 9.61 -27.74 -51.26
CA PRO A 201 9.67 -27.52 -52.71
C PRO A 201 11.11 -27.68 -53.24
N PRO A 202 11.29 -28.12 -54.49
CA PRO A 202 12.63 -28.35 -55.06
C PRO A 202 13.41 -27.04 -55.17
N GLU A 203 14.69 -27.13 -54.79
CA GLU A 203 15.66 -26.02 -54.88
C GLU A 203 15.83 -25.54 -56.32
N GLN A 204 15.66 -24.27 -56.58
CA GLN A 204 16.06 -23.62 -57.82
C GLN A 204 17.55 -23.26 -57.77
N PRO A 205 18.33 -23.47 -58.85
CA PRO A 205 19.74 -23.19 -58.85
C PRO A 205 19.99 -21.65 -58.75
N THR A 206 20.73 -21.28 -57.72
CA THR A 206 21.17 -19.88 -57.46
C THR A 206 22.21 -19.49 -58.50
N ALA A 207 21.87 -18.45 -59.29
CA ALA A 207 22.84 -17.77 -60.17
C ALA A 207 23.89 -17.05 -59.32
N ALA A 208 25.16 -17.17 -59.72
CA ALA A 208 26.29 -16.55 -59.09
C ALA A 208 26.19 -15.01 -59.09
N VAL A 209 26.26 -14.42 -57.90
CA VAL A 209 26.36 -12.99 -57.72
C VAL A 209 27.84 -12.60 -57.72
N PRO A 210 28.26 -11.56 -58.47
CA PRO A 210 29.66 -11.13 -58.49
C PRO A 210 30.05 -10.44 -57.17
N ALA A 211 31.28 -10.75 -56.72
CA ALA A 211 31.88 -10.23 -55.49
C ALA A 211 31.98 -8.70 -55.52
N GLN A 212 31.37 -8.03 -54.51
CA GLN A 212 31.60 -6.62 -54.22
C GLN A 212 32.86 -6.42 -53.37
N PRO A 213 33.61 -5.34 -53.54
CA PRO A 213 34.83 -5.12 -52.76
C PRO A 213 34.51 -4.73 -51.32
N SER A 214 35.27 -5.35 -50.41
CA SER A 214 35.27 -5.11 -48.98
C SER A 214 35.62 -3.65 -48.65
N TYR A 215 34.66 -2.91 -48.06
CA TYR A 215 34.94 -1.66 -47.38
C TYR A 215 35.43 -2.00 -45.95
N GLY A 216 36.70 -1.60 -45.69
CA GLY A 216 37.33 -1.77 -44.40
C GLY A 216 36.62 -0.99 -43.28
N TYR A 217 36.54 -1.60 -42.12
CA TYR A 217 36.10 -0.94 -40.88
C TYR A 217 37.08 0.16 -40.50
N PRO A 218 36.61 1.34 -40.07
CA PRO A 218 37.50 2.34 -39.48
C PRO A 218 38.07 1.86 -38.16
N GLN A 219 39.38 2.01 -37.99
CA GLN A 219 40.08 1.75 -36.72
C GLN A 219 39.61 2.74 -35.63
N PRO A 220 39.59 2.30 -34.34
CA PRO A 220 39.30 3.19 -33.25
C PRO A 220 40.38 4.22 -33.07
N GLN A 221 39.96 5.50 -33.00
CA GLN A 221 40.83 6.63 -32.70
C GLN A 221 41.32 6.59 -31.25
N PRO A 222 42.55 7.05 -30.96
CA PRO A 222 43.07 7.09 -29.59
C PRO A 222 42.33 8.12 -28.76
N SER A 223 42.02 7.69 -27.54
CA SER A 223 41.44 8.45 -26.43
C SER A 223 42.24 9.71 -26.13
N TYR A 224 41.60 10.89 -26.27
CA TYR A 224 42.14 12.11 -25.71
C TYR A 224 42.08 12.05 -24.17
N GLY A 225 43.26 12.28 -23.57
CA GLY A 225 43.42 12.34 -22.12
C GLY A 225 42.66 13.51 -21.51
N TYR A 226 42.10 13.26 -20.33
CA TYR A 226 41.51 14.27 -19.47
C TYR A 226 42.60 15.26 -18.98
N PRO A 227 42.37 16.57 -19.02
CA PRO A 227 43.28 17.52 -18.39
C PRO A 227 43.22 17.39 -16.87
N GLN A 228 44.39 17.30 -16.22
CA GLN A 228 44.58 17.41 -14.81
C GLN A 228 44.13 18.80 -14.31
N PRO A 229 43.43 18.88 -13.16
CA PRO A 229 43.15 20.17 -12.56
C PRO A 229 44.42 20.73 -11.90
N ALA A 230 44.83 21.91 -12.34
CA ALA A 230 45.87 22.70 -11.74
C ALA A 230 45.37 23.37 -10.44
N GLY A 231 46.23 23.39 -9.47
CA GLY A 231 46.47 24.40 -8.47
C GLY A 231 45.31 25.01 -7.66
N ALA A 232 45.40 24.82 -6.38
CA ALA A 232 44.68 25.51 -5.32
C ALA A 232 44.50 27.02 -5.55
N ALA A 233 43.29 27.51 -5.30
CA ALA A 233 42.99 28.90 -5.05
C ALA A 233 42.16 29.06 -3.78
N PRO A 234 42.16 30.20 -3.13
CA PRO A 234 42.10 30.29 -1.69
C PRO A 234 40.72 30.22 -1.08
N SER A 235 40.67 29.70 0.12
CA SER A 235 39.60 29.69 1.11
C SER A 235 38.85 31.02 1.20
N TYR A 236 37.57 31.02 0.81
CA TYR A 236 36.62 32.03 1.29
C TYR A 236 36.10 31.60 2.65
N GLY A 237 36.41 32.40 3.66
CA GLY A 237 36.01 32.23 5.04
C GLY A 237 34.49 32.26 5.17
N TYR A 238 33.96 31.36 5.99
CA TYR A 238 32.59 31.42 6.48
C TYR A 238 32.39 32.69 7.32
N PRO A 239 31.28 33.43 7.14
CA PRO A 239 30.96 34.52 8.04
C PRO A 239 30.69 33.99 9.44
N GLN A 240 31.35 34.55 10.43
CA GLN A 240 31.08 34.31 11.87
C GLN A 240 29.63 34.72 12.18
N PRO A 241 28.93 33.96 13.02
CA PRO A 241 27.60 34.38 13.50
C PRO A 241 27.74 35.62 14.37
N ALA A 242 26.92 36.62 14.07
CA ALA A 242 26.76 37.84 14.87
C ALA A 242 26.24 37.49 16.27
N PRO A 243 26.61 38.28 17.32
CA PRO A 243 26.15 38.06 18.68
C PRO A 243 24.64 38.23 18.78
N ALA A 244 23.99 37.34 19.54
CA ALA A 244 22.56 37.33 19.79
C ALA A 244 22.08 38.67 20.38
N ALA A 245 21.09 39.25 19.68
CA ALA A 245 20.29 40.34 20.26
C ALA A 245 19.38 39.75 21.35
N GLN A 246 19.40 40.40 22.49
CA GLN A 246 18.63 40.06 23.68
C GLN A 246 17.10 40.10 23.43
N GLY A 247 16.41 39.09 23.88
CA GLY A 247 15.16 39.15 24.62
C GLY A 247 13.91 39.70 23.94
N TYR A 248 13.09 38.78 23.42
CA TYR A 248 11.65 38.91 23.62
C TYR A 248 11.25 37.79 24.57
N GLY A 249 10.90 38.18 25.81
CA GLY A 249 10.45 37.28 26.84
C GLY A 249 9.11 36.66 26.45
N TYR A 250 9.04 35.34 26.58
CA TYR A 250 7.76 34.62 26.62
C TYR A 250 7.02 35.05 27.89
N PRO A 251 5.69 35.35 27.86
CA PRO A 251 4.94 35.52 29.07
C PRO A 251 5.01 34.23 29.90
N GLN A 252 5.45 34.34 31.14
CA GLN A 252 5.36 33.26 32.11
C GLN A 252 3.89 32.91 32.34
N PRO A 253 3.55 31.61 32.52
CA PRO A 253 2.20 31.25 32.95
C PRO A 253 1.95 31.83 34.33
N ASP A 254 0.83 32.52 34.45
CA ASP A 254 0.36 33.07 35.71
C ASP A 254 0.26 31.97 36.76
N HIS A 255 0.73 32.27 37.97
CA HIS A 255 0.58 31.38 39.11
C HIS A 255 -0.92 31.22 39.40
N PRO A 256 -1.39 30.00 39.74
CA PRO A 256 -2.79 29.81 40.10
C PRO A 256 -3.15 30.68 41.29
N ASP A 257 -4.26 31.43 41.16
CA ASP A 257 -4.80 32.31 42.20
C ASP A 257 -5.14 31.44 43.42
N PRO A 258 -4.53 31.69 44.59
CA PRO A 258 -4.78 30.91 45.80
C PRO A 258 -6.22 31.10 46.36
N ASP A 259 -7.00 32.08 45.86
CA ASP A 259 -8.35 32.35 46.28
C ASP A 259 -9.43 31.83 45.31
N PHE A 260 -9.04 31.06 44.27
CA PHE A 260 -10.00 30.49 43.34
C PHE A 260 -10.90 29.44 44.03
N ARG A 261 -12.17 29.79 44.23
CA ARG A 261 -13.21 28.90 44.77
C ARG A 261 -14.15 28.51 43.64
N LEU A 262 -14.33 27.20 43.47
CA LEU A 262 -15.34 26.65 42.54
C LEU A 262 -16.74 27.07 43.02
N PRO A 263 -17.64 27.47 42.09
CA PRO A 263 -19.03 27.70 42.44
C PRO A 263 -19.69 26.42 42.98
N PRO A 264 -20.65 26.52 43.92
CA PRO A 264 -21.34 25.36 44.48
C PRO A 264 -22.04 24.60 43.38
N GLN A 265 -21.80 23.30 43.31
CA GLN A 265 -22.48 22.36 42.40
C GLN A 265 -23.97 22.34 42.77
N GLY A 266 -24.82 22.60 41.77
CA GLY A 266 -26.26 22.52 41.93
C GLY A 266 -26.77 21.14 42.33
N PRO A 267 -28.01 21.03 42.84
CA PRO A 267 -28.54 19.78 43.39
C PRO A 267 -28.56 18.68 42.32
N GLN A 268 -27.98 17.56 42.69
CA GLN A 268 -28.00 16.37 41.88
C GLN A 268 -29.42 15.81 41.81
N PHE A 269 -29.93 15.56 40.61
CA PHE A 269 -31.19 14.87 40.37
C PHE A 269 -31.12 13.46 40.91
N ILE A 270 -31.74 13.21 42.06
CA ILE A 270 -32.02 11.86 42.53
C ILE A 270 -33.32 11.43 41.84
N GLY A 271 -33.19 10.65 40.76
CA GLY A 271 -34.32 10.00 40.11
C GLY A 271 -34.83 8.85 40.96
N ARG A 272 -36.13 8.83 41.09
CA ARG A 272 -36.91 7.69 41.63
C ARG A 272 -36.98 6.60 40.57
#